data_856e9bae41b012bf989372e65d3b7f1e
#
_entry.id   856e9bae41b012bf989372e65d3b7f1e
#
_cell.length_a   1.000
_cell.length_b   1.000
_cell.length_c   1.000
_cell.angle_alpha   90.00
_cell.angle_beta   90.00
_cell.angle_gamma   90.00
#
_symmetry.space_group_name_H-M   'P 1'
#
loop_
_entity.id
_entity.type
_entity.pdbx_description
1 polymer ?
#
loop_
_entity_poly.entity_id
_entity_poly.type
_entity_poly.pdbx_seq_one_letter_code
_entity_poly.pdbx_strand_id
1 'polypeptide(L)'
;MKDFTWNMTVVGATNNNKFVSFSNDIYKGQSYYSTCEMANPNNPGYLQRIEEGQRIGNYFTYRYAGVDKEGDWMVYNKDGKAIPIAEATEDDKSITGNGLPKFTGSMTHNFVYKNFDLTIALRGACGFDIFNVHDFYYGLQSGTTNLLTTAFSKNAHIKKGINILSDYFIEPGDYLKIDNITLGYTLDIKKKYIDRIRIFGTANNLYTFTKFSGVDPSTYQINGLTPGTFGGNANYYPSAFQFILGLQVNF
;
A
#
# COMPACT_ATOMS: atom_id res chain seq x y z
N MET A 1 -7.94 -40.68 4.72
CA MET A 1 -8.08 -40.93 3.27
C MET A 1 -6.69 -41.23 2.75
N LYS A 2 -6.46 -42.42 2.19
CA LYS A 2 -5.10 -42.88 1.82
C LYS A 2 -4.40 -42.07 0.72
N ASP A 3 -5.15 -41.28 -0.04
CA ASP A 3 -4.63 -40.61 -1.26
C ASP A 3 -4.68 -39.07 -1.19
N PHE A 4 -4.98 -38.50 -0.02
CA PHE A 4 -5.07 -37.05 0.17
C PHE A 4 -4.07 -36.57 1.21
N THR A 5 -3.26 -35.59 0.81
CA THR A 5 -2.32 -34.87 1.69
C THR A 5 -2.62 -33.39 1.64
N TRP A 6 -2.65 -32.75 2.81
CA TRP A 6 -2.71 -31.30 2.95
C TRP A 6 -1.62 -30.81 3.88
N ASN A 7 -0.77 -29.97 3.36
CA ASN A 7 0.24 -29.25 4.14
C ASN A 7 -0.09 -27.76 4.11
N MET A 8 0.01 -27.13 5.27
CA MET A 8 -0.20 -25.70 5.43
C MET A 8 1.01 -25.09 6.11
N THR A 9 1.53 -24.02 5.53
CA THR A 9 2.56 -23.18 6.14
C THR A 9 1.96 -21.81 6.42
N VAL A 10 2.09 -21.32 7.66
CA VAL A 10 1.63 -19.99 8.09
C VAL A 10 2.81 -19.24 8.68
N VAL A 11 2.99 -18.00 8.23
CA VAL A 11 4.00 -17.08 8.75
C VAL A 11 3.29 -15.79 9.14
N GLY A 12 3.60 -15.26 10.31
CA GLY A 12 3.07 -13.97 10.78
C GLY A 12 4.14 -13.17 11.50
N ALA A 13 4.08 -11.86 11.34
CA ALA A 13 4.96 -10.93 12.04
C ALA A 13 4.17 -9.71 12.52
N THR A 14 4.49 -9.24 13.71
CA THR A 14 3.98 -7.99 14.26
C THR A 14 5.07 -6.95 14.30
N ASN A 15 4.71 -5.69 14.04
CA ASN A 15 5.63 -4.57 14.11
C ASN A 15 5.09 -3.52 15.09
N ASN A 16 5.90 -3.26 16.12
CA ASN A 16 5.69 -2.15 17.02
C ASN A 16 7.04 -1.43 17.21
N ASN A 17 7.10 -0.18 16.82
CA ASN A 17 8.31 0.62 16.91
C ASN A 17 8.02 1.97 17.55
N LYS A 18 9.07 2.55 18.11
CA LYS A 18 9.05 3.89 18.69
C LYS A 18 10.40 4.54 18.46
N PHE A 19 10.40 5.74 17.88
CA PHE A 19 11.61 6.54 17.79
C PHE A 19 11.94 7.12 19.17
N VAL A 20 13.13 6.85 19.68
CA VAL A 20 13.47 7.20 21.08
C VAL A 20 13.97 8.63 21.17
N SER A 21 15.05 8.97 20.47
CA SER A 21 15.62 10.31 20.52
C SER A 21 16.58 10.61 19.37
N PHE A 22 16.78 11.89 19.07
CA PHE A 22 17.86 12.41 18.23
C PHE A 22 19.13 12.54 19.09
N SER A 23 19.91 11.47 19.19
CA SER A 23 20.78 11.17 20.33
C SER A 23 22.21 11.70 20.26
N ASN A 24 22.55 12.72 19.47
CA ASN A 24 23.90 13.28 19.51
C ASN A 24 23.91 14.79 19.65
N ASP A 25 25.04 15.37 20.10
CA ASP A 25 25.18 16.80 20.33
C ASP A 25 24.98 17.66 19.06
N ILE A 26 25.13 17.09 17.86
CA ILE A 26 24.93 17.77 16.59
C ILE A 26 23.44 18.07 16.37
N TYR A 27 22.56 17.18 16.82
CA TYR A 27 21.09 17.31 16.67
C TYR A 27 20.39 17.74 17.96
N LYS A 28 21.15 18.28 18.90
CA LYS A 28 20.62 18.78 20.16
C LYS A 28 19.61 19.91 19.90
N GLY A 29 18.37 19.70 20.36
CA GLY A 29 17.26 20.64 20.11
C GLY A 29 16.41 20.34 18.88
N GLN A 30 16.76 19.34 18.07
CA GLN A 30 15.90 18.87 16.99
C GLN A 30 14.72 18.07 17.60
N SER A 31 13.49 18.51 17.36
CA SER A 31 12.29 17.85 17.87
C SER A 31 11.65 16.89 16.87
N TYR A 32 11.94 17.06 15.58
CA TYR A 32 11.42 16.21 14.51
C TYR A 32 12.35 16.19 13.30
N TYR A 33 12.13 15.20 12.43
CA TYR A 33 12.74 15.10 11.11
C TYR A 33 11.67 14.79 10.05
N SER A 34 11.53 15.67 9.06
CA SER A 34 10.57 15.51 7.97
C SER A 34 11.08 14.55 6.91
N THR A 35 10.23 13.63 6.47
CA THR A 35 10.54 12.61 5.46
C THR A 35 9.47 12.56 4.38
N CYS A 36 9.75 11.87 3.26
CA CYS A 36 8.87 11.77 2.10
C CYS A 36 8.54 13.14 1.51
N GLU A 37 9.55 13.80 0.96
CA GLU A 37 9.34 15.02 0.18
C GLU A 37 8.46 14.70 -1.05
N MET A 38 7.39 15.47 -1.20
CA MET A 38 6.46 15.28 -2.31
C MET A 38 6.94 16.06 -3.53
N ALA A 39 6.95 15.37 -4.68
CA ALA A 39 7.37 15.99 -5.95
C ALA A 39 6.39 17.08 -6.41
N ASN A 40 6.88 17.98 -7.29
CA ASN A 40 6.02 18.97 -7.94
C ASN A 40 4.76 18.34 -8.58
N PRO A 41 3.64 19.05 -8.70
CA PRO A 41 3.54 20.51 -8.71
C PRO A 41 3.32 21.16 -7.35
N ASN A 42 3.68 22.44 -7.24
CA ASN A 42 3.43 23.33 -6.10
C ASN A 42 4.24 23.08 -4.82
N ASN A 43 5.22 22.15 -4.85
CA ASN A 43 6.09 21.84 -3.71
C ASN A 43 5.30 21.75 -2.39
N PRO A 44 4.42 20.74 -2.25
CA PRO A 44 3.50 20.64 -1.10
C PRO A 44 4.21 20.33 0.22
N GLY A 45 5.53 20.09 0.19
CA GLY A 45 6.36 19.82 1.35
C GLY A 45 6.51 18.33 1.65
N TYR A 46 6.67 18.01 2.92
CA TYR A 46 6.94 16.66 3.43
C TYR A 46 5.66 16.00 3.96
N LEU A 47 5.45 14.76 3.55
CA LEU A 47 4.24 14.00 3.91
C LEU A 47 4.35 13.35 5.30
N GLN A 48 5.56 12.96 5.70
CA GLN A 48 5.77 12.23 6.95
C GLN A 48 6.74 12.95 7.87
N ARG A 49 6.62 12.67 9.17
CA ARG A 49 7.46 13.23 10.21
C ARG A 49 7.88 12.14 11.21
N ILE A 50 9.15 12.13 11.57
CA ILE A 50 9.71 11.36 12.67
C ILE A 50 9.83 12.27 13.87
N GLU A 51 9.22 11.89 14.98
CA GLU A 51 9.23 12.64 16.24
C GLU A 51 9.65 11.72 17.40
N GLU A 52 10.30 12.30 18.40
CA GLU A 52 10.64 11.56 19.62
C GLU A 52 9.39 11.04 20.32
N GLY A 53 9.45 9.81 20.76
CA GLY A 53 8.32 9.16 21.41
C GLY A 53 7.23 8.65 20.50
N GLN A 54 7.27 8.94 19.20
CA GLN A 54 6.28 8.52 18.20
C GLN A 54 6.74 7.31 17.36
N ARG A 55 5.81 6.70 16.65
CA ARG A 55 6.12 5.66 15.66
C ARG A 55 6.77 6.28 14.42
N ILE A 56 7.70 5.54 13.79
CA ILE A 56 8.20 5.87 12.45
C ILE A 56 7.08 5.62 11.45
N GLY A 57 7.03 6.44 10.38
CA GLY A 57 6.04 6.34 9.31
C GLY A 57 4.73 7.06 9.57
N ASN A 58 4.70 7.95 10.58
CA ASN A 58 3.54 8.80 10.80
C ASN A 58 3.38 9.82 9.68
N TYR A 59 2.18 9.88 9.10
CA TYR A 59 1.76 10.98 8.25
C TYR A 59 1.52 12.21 9.09
N PHE A 60 2.06 13.35 8.64
CA PHE A 60 1.90 14.64 9.31
C PHE A 60 1.25 15.63 8.34
N THR A 61 -0.08 15.72 8.41
CA THR A 61 -0.88 16.39 7.39
C THR A 61 -1.98 17.25 8.02
N TYR A 62 -2.62 18.08 7.20
CA TYR A 62 -3.85 18.74 7.58
C TYR A 62 -5.00 17.74 7.70
N ARG A 63 -5.92 17.98 8.64
CA ARG A 63 -7.18 17.23 8.73
C ARG A 63 -8.24 17.91 7.86
N TYR A 64 -8.77 17.16 6.92
CA TYR A 64 -9.80 17.64 5.99
C TYR A 64 -11.10 17.98 6.70
N ALA A 65 -11.64 19.20 6.47
CA ALA A 65 -12.89 19.67 7.02
C ALA A 65 -13.99 19.91 5.96
N GLY A 66 -13.72 19.53 4.71
CA GLY A 66 -14.62 19.74 3.58
C GLY A 66 -14.10 20.80 2.62
N VAL A 67 -15.00 21.37 1.85
CA VAL A 67 -14.77 22.53 0.97
C VAL A 67 -15.76 23.63 1.30
N ASP A 68 -15.39 24.87 1.00
CA ASP A 68 -16.30 26.01 1.07
C ASP A 68 -17.29 26.06 -0.13
N LYS A 69 -18.07 27.14 -0.22
CA LYS A 69 -19.08 27.31 -1.30
C LYS A 69 -18.44 27.48 -2.68
N GLU A 70 -17.23 27.95 -2.75
CA GLU A 70 -16.43 28.15 -3.94
C GLU A 70 -15.68 26.89 -4.37
N GLY A 71 -15.66 25.84 -3.51
CA GLY A 71 -14.94 24.58 -3.72
C GLY A 71 -13.47 24.65 -3.28
N ASP A 72 -13.13 25.59 -2.40
CA ASP A 72 -11.81 25.70 -1.79
C ASP A 72 -11.66 24.79 -0.58
N TRP A 73 -10.45 24.35 -0.32
CA TRP A 73 -10.13 23.47 0.79
C TRP A 73 -10.39 24.12 2.15
N MET A 74 -11.13 23.41 2.99
CA MET A 74 -11.26 23.67 4.41
C MET A 74 -10.53 22.61 5.22
N VAL A 75 -9.81 23.03 6.24
CA VAL A 75 -9.07 22.14 7.15
C VAL A 75 -9.38 22.48 8.61
N TYR A 76 -9.22 21.50 9.49
CA TYR A 76 -9.31 21.76 10.92
C TYR A 76 -8.00 22.36 11.42
N ASN A 77 -8.08 23.48 12.14
CA ASN A 77 -6.95 24.04 12.87
C ASN A 77 -6.66 23.23 14.15
N LYS A 78 -5.61 23.61 14.89
CA LYS A 78 -5.21 22.96 16.16
C LYS A 78 -6.32 22.96 17.23
N ASP A 79 -7.23 23.94 17.18
CA ASP A 79 -8.34 24.05 18.11
C ASP A 79 -9.58 23.27 17.66
N GLY A 80 -9.50 22.54 16.53
CA GLY A 80 -10.58 21.76 15.96
C GLY A 80 -11.65 22.57 15.20
N LYS A 81 -11.38 23.83 14.88
CA LYS A 81 -12.26 24.68 14.10
C LYS A 81 -11.92 24.54 12.61
N ALA A 82 -12.94 24.41 11.75
CA ALA A 82 -12.77 24.44 10.31
C ALA A 82 -12.40 25.86 9.84
N ILE A 83 -11.30 25.98 9.13
CA ILE A 83 -10.77 27.22 8.56
C ILE A 83 -10.40 27.01 7.07
N PRO A 84 -10.42 28.08 6.25
CA PRO A 84 -9.86 28.02 4.91
C PRO A 84 -8.38 27.63 4.92
N ILE A 85 -7.94 26.86 3.93
CA ILE A 85 -6.52 26.46 3.84
C ILE A 85 -5.57 27.66 3.76
N ALA A 86 -6.01 28.77 3.21
CA ALA A 86 -5.22 30.00 3.13
C ALA A 86 -4.89 30.62 4.51
N GLU A 87 -5.64 30.29 5.54
CA GLU A 87 -5.42 30.72 6.94
C GLU A 87 -4.63 29.68 7.75
N ALA A 88 -4.48 28.45 7.23
CA ALA A 88 -3.84 27.37 7.94
C ALA A 88 -2.30 27.53 7.96
N THR A 89 -1.70 27.06 9.03
CA THR A 89 -0.25 27.08 9.26
C THR A 89 0.27 25.65 9.48
N GLU A 90 1.60 25.48 9.53
CA GLU A 90 2.20 24.19 9.86
C GLU A 90 1.77 23.65 11.24
N ASP A 91 1.42 24.53 12.18
CA ASP A 91 0.97 24.16 13.53
C ASP A 91 -0.44 23.53 13.54
N ASP A 92 -1.19 23.65 12.44
CA ASP A 92 -2.51 23.05 12.27
C ASP A 92 -2.44 21.62 11.73
N LYS A 93 -1.25 21.17 11.31
CA LYS A 93 -1.02 19.77 10.95
C LYS A 93 -0.95 18.88 12.19
N SER A 94 -1.28 17.63 12.02
CA SER A 94 -1.22 16.62 13.08
C SER A 94 -0.87 15.24 12.50
N ILE A 95 -0.58 14.27 13.37
CA ILE A 95 -0.45 12.87 12.96
C ILE A 95 -1.83 12.35 12.55
N THR A 96 -1.99 11.99 11.27
CA THR A 96 -3.26 11.61 10.68
C THR A 96 -3.33 10.14 10.26
N GLY A 97 -2.24 9.41 10.39
CA GLY A 97 -2.15 7.99 10.07
C GLY A 97 -0.72 7.47 10.19
N ASN A 98 -0.52 6.20 9.88
CA ASN A 98 0.80 5.57 9.90
C ASN A 98 0.95 4.54 8.79
N GLY A 99 2.02 4.63 8.01
CA GLY A 99 2.28 3.78 6.86
C GLY A 99 2.91 2.42 7.16
N LEU A 100 3.26 2.09 8.42
CA LEU A 100 3.83 0.80 8.79
C LEU A 100 2.74 -0.17 9.24
N PRO A 101 2.60 -1.35 8.60
CA PRO A 101 1.68 -2.37 9.06
C PRO A 101 1.95 -2.78 10.51
N LYS A 102 0.90 -2.96 11.30
CA LYS A 102 0.98 -3.56 12.63
C LYS A 102 1.17 -5.07 12.54
N PHE A 103 0.60 -5.69 11.51
CA PHE A 103 0.70 -7.11 11.26
C PHE A 103 0.90 -7.39 9.76
N THR A 104 1.80 -8.33 9.46
CA THR A 104 1.97 -8.93 8.13
C THR A 104 1.92 -10.44 8.24
N GLY A 105 1.39 -11.10 7.24
CA GLY A 105 1.32 -12.55 7.25
C GLY A 105 1.24 -13.17 5.87
N SER A 106 1.58 -14.45 5.81
CA SER A 106 1.40 -15.26 4.62
C SER A 106 0.94 -16.67 5.00
N MET A 107 0.22 -17.29 4.08
CA MET A 107 -0.27 -18.64 4.22
C MET A 107 -0.13 -19.37 2.89
N THR A 108 0.45 -20.56 2.91
CA THR A 108 0.57 -21.42 1.74
C THR A 108 -0.11 -22.75 2.04
N HIS A 109 -1.06 -23.12 1.20
CA HIS A 109 -1.72 -24.42 1.21
C HIS A 109 -1.19 -25.28 0.06
N ASN A 110 -0.80 -26.49 0.36
CA ASN A 110 -0.43 -27.51 -0.61
C ASN A 110 -1.33 -28.72 -0.43
N PHE A 111 -2.11 -29.00 -1.44
CA PHE A 111 -3.00 -30.15 -1.52
C PHE A 111 -2.47 -31.14 -2.55
N VAL A 112 -2.44 -32.41 -2.21
CA VAL A 112 -2.15 -33.50 -3.15
C VAL A 112 -3.28 -34.51 -3.04
N TYR A 113 -3.88 -34.81 -4.17
CA TYR A 113 -4.89 -35.86 -4.27
C TYR A 113 -4.61 -36.71 -5.50
N LYS A 114 -4.15 -37.97 -5.26
CA LYS A 114 -3.69 -38.85 -6.32
C LYS A 114 -2.62 -38.18 -7.18
N ASN A 115 -2.92 -37.96 -8.44
CA ASN A 115 -2.04 -37.35 -9.42
C ASN A 115 -2.18 -35.82 -9.51
N PHE A 116 -3.13 -35.23 -8.79
CA PHE A 116 -3.32 -33.78 -8.77
C PHE A 116 -2.56 -33.14 -7.59
N ASP A 117 -1.94 -32.01 -7.86
CA ASP A 117 -1.38 -31.12 -6.86
C ASP A 117 -1.96 -29.70 -7.03
N LEU A 118 -2.32 -29.06 -5.91
CA LEU A 118 -2.80 -27.70 -5.88
C LEU A 118 -2.04 -26.93 -4.80
N THR A 119 -1.43 -25.81 -5.20
CA THR A 119 -0.81 -24.84 -4.29
C THR A 119 -1.60 -23.55 -4.33
N ILE A 120 -1.91 -22.98 -3.15
CA ILE A 120 -2.51 -21.66 -3.01
C ILE A 120 -1.65 -20.87 -2.04
N ALA A 121 -1.09 -19.75 -2.50
CA ALA A 121 -0.30 -18.84 -1.69
C ALA A 121 -1.05 -17.52 -1.48
N LEU A 122 -1.21 -17.14 -0.22
CA LEU A 122 -1.87 -15.94 0.24
C LEU A 122 -0.88 -15.10 1.04
N ARG A 123 -0.98 -13.77 0.93
CA ARG A 123 -0.30 -12.84 1.84
C ARG A 123 -1.17 -11.65 2.15
N GLY A 124 -0.89 -11.00 3.26
CA GLY A 124 -1.62 -9.81 3.65
C GLY A 124 -0.87 -8.95 4.65
N ALA A 125 -1.35 -7.74 4.79
CA ALA A 125 -0.92 -6.80 5.81
C ALA A 125 -2.12 -6.04 6.35
N CYS A 126 -2.09 -5.64 7.61
CA CYS A 126 -3.16 -4.86 8.20
C CYS A 126 -2.68 -3.92 9.31
N GLY A 127 -3.54 -2.96 9.66
CA GLY A 127 -3.30 -1.96 10.68
C GLY A 127 -2.33 -0.87 10.23
N PHE A 128 -2.46 -0.39 9.01
CA PHE A 128 -1.69 0.71 8.43
C PHE A 128 -2.51 1.49 7.40
N ASP A 129 -1.96 2.62 7.01
CA ASP A 129 -2.56 3.52 6.04
C ASP A 129 -1.64 3.70 4.84
N ILE A 130 -2.22 4.05 3.69
CA ILE A 130 -1.50 4.39 2.47
C ILE A 130 -1.94 5.78 2.00
N PHE A 131 -0.99 6.65 1.69
CA PHE A 131 -1.28 7.90 1.01
C PHE A 131 -1.49 7.62 -0.48
N ASN A 132 -2.70 7.89 -0.99
CA ASN A 132 -3.06 7.67 -2.37
C ASN A 132 -2.43 8.75 -3.27
N VAL A 133 -1.18 8.54 -3.62
CA VAL A 133 -0.36 9.48 -4.38
C VAL A 133 -0.91 9.74 -5.79
N HIS A 134 -1.59 8.76 -6.41
CA HIS A 134 -2.21 8.94 -7.72
C HIS A 134 -3.42 9.86 -7.66
N ASP A 135 -4.29 9.67 -6.65
CA ASP A 135 -5.45 10.55 -6.45
C ASP A 135 -4.99 11.96 -6.05
N PHE A 136 -3.90 12.06 -5.28
CA PHE A 136 -3.28 13.32 -4.93
C PHE A 136 -2.77 14.10 -6.14
N TYR A 137 -2.02 13.46 -7.07
CA TYR A 137 -1.45 14.16 -8.24
C TYR A 137 -2.42 14.31 -9.41
N TYR A 138 -3.28 13.33 -9.64
CA TYR A 138 -4.10 13.25 -10.85
C TYR A 138 -5.60 13.22 -10.57
N GLY A 139 -6.01 13.16 -9.31
CA GLY A 139 -7.41 13.08 -8.90
C GLY A 139 -8.10 14.44 -8.72
N LEU A 140 -7.41 15.55 -8.91
CA LEU A 140 -7.96 16.91 -8.78
C LEU A 140 -7.96 17.65 -10.11
N GLN A 141 -8.92 18.56 -10.31
CA GLN A 141 -9.00 19.41 -11.51
C GLN A 141 -7.97 20.55 -11.45
N SER A 142 -6.69 20.21 -11.47
CA SER A 142 -5.55 21.14 -11.28
C SER A 142 -4.95 21.70 -12.58
N GLY A 143 -5.66 21.61 -13.69
CA GLY A 143 -5.19 22.11 -14.98
C GLY A 143 -4.14 21.22 -15.68
N THR A 144 -3.86 20.02 -15.18
CA THR A 144 -3.01 19.02 -15.84
C THR A 144 -3.76 18.31 -16.98
N THR A 145 -3.03 17.80 -17.98
CA THR A 145 -3.63 17.19 -19.17
C THR A 145 -4.13 15.76 -18.96
N ASN A 146 -3.60 15.04 -17.96
CA ASN A 146 -3.97 13.65 -17.67
C ASN A 146 -4.54 13.57 -16.26
N LEU A 147 -5.85 13.41 -16.16
CA LEU A 147 -6.57 13.31 -14.89
C LEU A 147 -7.20 11.93 -14.74
N LEU A 148 -7.31 11.47 -13.50
CA LEU A 148 -8.11 10.31 -13.15
C LEU A 148 -9.61 10.64 -13.25
N THR A 149 -10.44 9.64 -13.45
CA THR A 149 -11.90 9.78 -13.42
C THR A 149 -12.42 10.28 -12.07
N THR A 150 -11.65 10.06 -11.00
CA THR A 150 -11.93 10.59 -9.65
C THR A 150 -12.02 12.12 -9.61
N ALA A 151 -11.27 12.83 -10.45
CA ALA A 151 -11.32 14.28 -10.56
C ALA A 151 -12.71 14.80 -10.99
N PHE A 152 -13.47 13.99 -11.73
CA PHE A 152 -14.79 14.32 -12.26
C PHE A 152 -15.95 13.62 -11.52
N SER A 153 -15.63 12.80 -10.51
CA SER A 153 -16.60 12.04 -9.71
C SER A 153 -16.41 12.31 -8.22
N LYS A 154 -15.63 11.49 -7.52
CA LYS A 154 -15.39 11.57 -6.06
C LYS A 154 -14.90 12.97 -5.65
N ASN A 155 -13.97 13.55 -6.41
CA ASN A 155 -13.29 14.81 -6.08
C ASN A 155 -13.86 16.02 -6.82
N ALA A 156 -14.95 15.88 -7.59
CA ALA A 156 -15.54 16.95 -8.40
C ALA A 156 -16.02 18.19 -7.60
N HIS A 157 -16.20 18.03 -6.29
CA HIS A 157 -16.56 19.11 -5.37
C HIS A 157 -15.36 20.02 -5.02
N ILE A 158 -14.12 19.55 -5.22
CA ILE A 158 -12.90 20.33 -5.00
C ILE A 158 -12.57 21.05 -6.29
N LYS A 159 -12.91 22.33 -6.39
CA LYS A 159 -12.81 23.10 -7.63
C LYS A 159 -11.45 23.77 -7.82
N LYS A 160 -10.80 24.17 -6.75
CA LYS A 160 -9.44 24.68 -6.81
C LYS A 160 -8.47 23.52 -6.58
N GLY A 161 -7.96 22.96 -7.67
CA GLY A 161 -7.08 21.82 -7.69
C GLY A 161 -5.67 22.09 -7.16
N ILE A 162 -5.56 22.67 -5.97
CA ILE A 162 -4.29 22.80 -5.24
C ILE A 162 -4.03 21.50 -4.50
N ASN A 163 -2.86 20.92 -4.70
CA ASN A 163 -2.45 19.69 -4.01
C ASN A 163 -2.02 20.02 -2.57
N ILE A 164 -2.87 19.66 -1.62
CA ILE A 164 -2.65 19.90 -0.20
C ILE A 164 -2.41 18.58 0.50
N LEU A 165 -1.35 18.50 1.31
CA LEU A 165 -1.08 17.33 2.14
C LEU A 165 -2.14 17.23 3.24
N SER A 166 -3.16 16.41 2.99
CA SER A 166 -4.30 16.21 3.86
C SER A 166 -4.61 14.73 4.03
N ASP A 167 -5.22 14.37 5.13
CA ASP A 167 -5.77 13.04 5.41
C ASP A 167 -6.89 12.63 4.44
N TYR A 168 -7.39 13.55 3.62
CA TYR A 168 -8.30 13.24 2.52
C TYR A 168 -7.77 12.17 1.55
N PHE A 169 -6.45 12.13 1.36
CA PHE A 169 -5.77 11.17 0.49
C PHE A 169 -5.19 9.98 1.25
N ILE A 170 -5.38 9.90 2.57
CA ILE A 170 -4.94 8.77 3.38
C ILE A 170 -6.07 7.75 3.45
N GLU A 171 -5.78 6.54 3.01
CA GLU A 171 -6.75 5.45 2.92
C GLU A 171 -6.25 4.22 3.69
N PRO A 172 -7.17 3.37 4.22
CA PRO A 172 -6.78 2.10 4.81
C PRO A 172 -5.96 1.25 3.83
N GLY A 173 -4.77 0.84 4.26
CA GLY A 173 -3.85 0.03 3.46
C GLY A 173 -4.05 -1.48 3.60
N ASP A 174 -4.98 -1.92 4.44
CA ASP A 174 -5.22 -3.33 4.72
C ASP A 174 -5.55 -4.11 3.46
N TYR A 175 -4.89 -5.27 3.30
CA TYR A 175 -5.17 -6.15 2.17
C TYR A 175 -4.93 -7.62 2.47
N LEU A 176 -5.60 -8.47 1.70
CA LEU A 176 -5.32 -9.89 1.53
C LEU A 176 -5.19 -10.18 0.04
N LYS A 177 -4.04 -10.71 -0.38
CA LYS A 177 -3.73 -11.00 -1.79
C LYS A 177 -3.63 -12.50 -2.04
N ILE A 178 -4.25 -12.96 -3.12
CA ILE A 178 -3.99 -14.28 -3.68
C ILE A 178 -2.80 -14.11 -4.62
N ASP A 179 -1.60 -14.42 -4.10
CA ASP A 179 -0.36 -14.22 -4.84
C ASP A 179 -0.17 -15.25 -5.94
N ASN A 180 -0.50 -16.52 -5.63
CA ASN A 180 -0.28 -17.62 -6.56
C ASN A 180 -1.31 -18.73 -6.36
N ILE A 181 -1.80 -19.27 -7.47
CA ILE A 181 -2.52 -20.53 -7.50
C ILE A 181 -1.86 -21.39 -8.58
N THR A 182 -1.38 -22.57 -8.23
CA THR A 182 -0.82 -23.56 -9.16
C THR A 182 -1.60 -24.85 -9.07
N LEU A 183 -2.11 -25.33 -10.21
CA LEU A 183 -2.72 -26.63 -10.34
C LEU A 183 -1.85 -27.50 -11.27
N GLY A 184 -1.42 -28.65 -10.77
CA GLY A 184 -0.62 -29.62 -11.51
C GLY A 184 -1.32 -30.96 -11.63
N TYR A 185 -0.98 -31.67 -12.70
CA TYR A 185 -1.34 -33.07 -12.91
C TYR A 185 -0.13 -33.86 -13.32
N THR A 186 0.17 -34.95 -12.61
CA THR A 186 1.33 -35.81 -12.83
C THR A 186 0.90 -37.11 -13.46
N LEU A 187 1.54 -37.47 -14.59
CA LEU A 187 1.39 -38.73 -15.30
C LEU A 187 2.62 -39.62 -15.01
N ASP A 188 2.44 -40.75 -14.35
CA ASP A 188 3.48 -41.77 -14.16
C ASP A 188 3.51 -42.64 -15.42
N ILE A 189 4.51 -42.42 -16.26
CA ILE A 189 4.69 -43.11 -17.57
C ILE A 189 5.42 -44.42 -17.37
N LYS A 190 6.48 -44.44 -16.53
CA LYS A 190 7.32 -45.62 -16.20
C LYS A 190 7.82 -46.40 -17.44
N LYS A 191 8.24 -45.68 -18.49
CA LYS A 191 8.84 -46.24 -19.68
C LYS A 191 10.36 -46.05 -19.66
N LYS A 192 11.07 -46.79 -20.51
CA LYS A 192 12.54 -46.85 -20.55
C LYS A 192 13.27 -45.50 -20.57
N TYR A 193 12.65 -44.44 -21.09
CA TYR A 193 13.27 -43.12 -21.26
C TYR A 193 12.50 -41.98 -20.56
N ILE A 194 11.29 -42.22 -20.09
CA ILE A 194 10.48 -41.20 -19.43
C ILE A 194 9.84 -41.87 -18.23
N ASP A 195 10.17 -41.39 -17.06
CA ASP A 195 9.60 -41.85 -15.79
C ASP A 195 8.27 -41.15 -15.50
N ARG A 196 8.26 -39.81 -15.63
CA ARG A 196 7.12 -38.99 -15.20
C ARG A 196 6.99 -37.73 -16.06
N ILE A 197 5.74 -37.31 -16.30
CA ILE A 197 5.40 -36.01 -16.92
C ILE A 197 4.44 -35.29 -16.01
N ARG A 198 4.75 -34.03 -15.62
CA ARG A 198 3.84 -33.15 -14.92
C ARG A 198 3.48 -31.95 -15.79
N ILE A 199 2.18 -31.75 -15.99
CA ILE A 199 1.59 -30.59 -16.66
C ILE A 199 1.02 -29.69 -15.59
N PHE A 200 1.29 -28.38 -15.62
CA PHE A 200 0.76 -27.46 -14.62
C PHE A 200 0.39 -26.11 -15.21
N GLY A 201 -0.59 -25.48 -14.57
CA GLY A 201 -0.98 -24.09 -14.81
C GLY A 201 -0.80 -23.27 -13.54
N THR A 202 -0.23 -22.08 -13.67
CA THR A 202 -0.02 -21.13 -12.57
C THR A 202 -0.65 -19.81 -12.91
N ALA A 203 -1.43 -19.25 -11.97
CA ALA A 203 -1.92 -17.89 -12.00
C ALA A 203 -1.23 -17.07 -10.90
N ASN A 204 -0.54 -15.99 -11.25
CA ASN A 204 0.12 -15.08 -10.33
C ASN A 204 -0.63 -13.76 -10.23
N ASN A 205 -0.59 -13.12 -9.05
CA ASN A 205 -1.23 -11.85 -8.76
C ASN A 205 -2.73 -11.88 -9.09
N LEU A 206 -3.42 -12.93 -8.66
CA LEU A 206 -4.77 -13.23 -9.11
C LEU A 206 -5.79 -12.20 -8.65
N TYR A 207 -5.76 -11.85 -7.36
CA TYR A 207 -6.71 -10.90 -6.80
C TYR A 207 -6.21 -10.31 -5.47
N THR A 208 -6.55 -9.05 -5.22
CA THR A 208 -6.27 -8.34 -3.96
C THR A 208 -7.58 -7.85 -3.35
N PHE A 209 -7.92 -8.39 -2.18
CA PHE A 209 -9.03 -7.88 -1.36
C PHE A 209 -8.53 -6.69 -0.56
N THR A 210 -9.07 -5.49 -0.80
CA THR A 210 -8.68 -4.26 -0.13
C THR A 210 -9.78 -3.22 -0.21
N LYS A 211 -9.73 -2.21 0.68
CA LYS A 211 -10.52 -0.99 0.59
C LYS A 211 -9.74 0.17 -0.02
N PHE A 212 -8.44 -0.01 -0.24
CA PHE A 212 -7.61 1.00 -0.89
C PHE A 212 -8.08 1.24 -2.32
N SER A 213 -8.38 2.49 -2.67
CA SER A 213 -8.90 2.86 -3.98
C SER A 213 -7.83 3.06 -5.06
N GLY A 214 -6.56 3.09 -4.65
CA GLY A 214 -5.41 3.20 -5.55
C GLY A 214 -5.09 1.87 -6.27
N VAL A 215 -3.93 1.82 -6.92
CA VAL A 215 -3.62 0.75 -7.89
C VAL A 215 -3.37 -0.61 -7.24
N ASP A 216 -2.47 -0.71 -6.28
CA ASP A 216 -2.13 -1.98 -5.61
C ASP A 216 -1.50 -1.69 -4.23
N PRO A 217 -2.19 -2.00 -3.12
CA PRO A 217 -1.68 -1.75 -1.77
C PRO A 217 -0.45 -2.60 -1.44
N SER A 218 -0.17 -3.66 -2.18
CA SER A 218 0.97 -4.53 -1.94
C SER A 218 2.29 -4.01 -2.50
N THR A 219 2.27 -2.89 -3.24
CA THR A 219 3.46 -2.26 -3.86
C THR A 219 3.99 -1.06 -3.09
N TYR A 220 3.34 -0.64 -2.00
CA TYR A 220 3.83 0.44 -1.15
C TYR A 220 5.17 0.07 -0.47
N GLN A 221 5.92 1.10 -0.10
CA GLN A 221 7.16 0.90 0.67
C GLN A 221 6.84 0.52 2.12
N ILE A 222 7.45 -0.55 2.62
CA ILE A 222 7.34 -0.99 4.02
C ILE A 222 8.64 -0.80 4.80
N ASN A 223 9.72 -0.50 4.12
CA ASN A 223 11.07 -0.32 4.67
C ASN A 223 11.55 1.13 4.50
N GLY A 224 12.63 1.47 5.20
CA GLY A 224 13.18 2.82 5.19
C GLY A 224 12.39 3.80 6.07
N LEU A 225 12.51 5.08 5.77
CA LEU A 225 11.93 6.17 6.57
C LEU A 225 10.62 6.72 5.99
N THR A 226 10.11 6.11 4.90
CA THR A 226 8.91 6.58 4.18
C THR A 226 7.91 5.46 3.92
N PRO A 227 7.53 4.67 4.94
CA PRO A 227 6.61 3.55 4.76
C PRO A 227 5.19 4.02 4.40
N GLY A 228 4.45 3.17 3.67
CA GLY A 228 3.07 3.47 3.24
C GLY A 228 2.98 4.53 2.15
N THR A 229 4.12 4.87 1.54
CA THR A 229 4.22 5.82 0.45
C THR A 229 4.84 5.15 -0.78
N PHE A 230 4.80 5.83 -1.91
CA PHE A 230 5.50 5.41 -3.13
C PHE A 230 6.73 6.31 -3.38
N GLY A 231 7.43 6.70 -2.30
CA GLY A 231 8.58 7.60 -2.37
C GLY A 231 8.23 9.02 -2.81
N GLY A 232 7.00 9.48 -2.55
CA GLY A 232 6.54 10.81 -2.90
C GLY A 232 6.26 11.05 -4.39
N ASN A 233 6.27 10.00 -5.21
CA ASN A 233 5.97 10.11 -6.65
C ASN A 233 4.94 9.06 -7.10
N ALA A 234 4.33 9.27 -8.28
CA ALA A 234 3.31 8.40 -8.83
C ALA A 234 3.85 7.42 -9.90
N ASN A 235 5.16 7.27 -10.02
CA ASN A 235 5.81 6.48 -11.07
C ASN A 235 6.01 5.04 -10.62
N TYR A 236 4.94 4.29 -10.40
CA TYR A 236 5.02 2.86 -10.13
C TYR A 236 3.97 2.09 -10.93
N TYR A 237 4.25 0.82 -11.17
CA TYR A 237 3.36 -0.07 -11.89
C TYR A 237 2.70 -1.07 -10.95
N PRO A 238 1.41 -1.39 -11.16
CA PRO A 238 0.75 -2.45 -10.43
C PRO A 238 1.37 -3.81 -10.77
N SER A 239 1.19 -4.75 -9.85
CA SER A 239 1.53 -6.14 -10.13
C SER A 239 0.64 -6.67 -11.27
N ALA A 240 1.25 -7.12 -12.36
CA ALA A 240 0.49 -7.68 -13.49
C ALA A 240 -0.04 -9.07 -13.15
N PHE A 241 -1.29 -9.35 -13.54
CA PHE A 241 -1.79 -10.72 -13.60
C PHE A 241 -0.98 -11.52 -14.64
N GLN A 242 -0.57 -12.72 -14.27
CA GLN A 242 0.18 -13.62 -15.15
C GLN A 242 -0.41 -15.01 -15.12
N PHE A 243 -0.54 -15.62 -16.30
CA PHE A 243 -0.89 -17.02 -16.44
C PHE A 243 0.23 -17.77 -17.14
N ILE A 244 0.68 -18.88 -16.54
CA ILE A 244 1.81 -19.68 -17.01
C ILE A 244 1.33 -21.13 -17.17
N LEU A 245 1.60 -21.72 -18.34
CA LEU A 245 1.48 -23.15 -18.57
C LEU A 245 2.87 -23.76 -18.63
N GLY A 246 3.07 -24.87 -17.95
CA GLY A 246 4.36 -25.54 -17.87
C GLY A 246 4.26 -27.06 -18.04
N LEU A 247 5.35 -27.62 -18.56
CA LEU A 247 5.56 -29.04 -18.69
C LEU A 247 6.90 -29.40 -18.04
N GLN A 248 6.87 -30.37 -17.14
CA GLN A 248 8.07 -30.94 -16.51
C GLN A 248 8.17 -32.43 -16.89
N VAL A 249 9.30 -32.84 -17.47
CA VAL A 249 9.57 -34.22 -17.86
C VAL A 249 10.74 -34.74 -17.05
N ASN A 250 10.55 -35.87 -16.37
CA ASN A 250 11.60 -36.59 -15.66
C ASN A 250 11.95 -37.86 -16.46
N PHE A 251 13.26 -38.04 -16.64
CA PHE A 251 13.84 -39.14 -17.41
C PHE A 251 14.44 -40.20 -16.51
#